data_585f0fa4c1392da09dc00c18e7970476
#
_entry.id   585f0fa4c1392da09dc00c18e7970476
#
_cell.length_a   1.000
_cell.length_b   1.000
_cell.length_c   1.000
_cell.angle_alpha   90.00
_cell.angle_beta   90.00
_cell.angle_gamma   90.00
#
_symmetry.space_group_name_H-M   'P 1'
#
loop_
_entity.id
_entity.type
_entity.pdbx_description
1 polymer ?
#
loop_
_entity_poly.entity_id
_entity_poly.type
_entity_poly.pdbx_seq_one_letter_code
_entity_poly.pdbx_strand_id
1 'polypeptide(L)'
;MTTLGEATDMRKRLKTASPLCQVHKTNGTLNPLLFQEEFAEKKNNEYETSQPYQHILLKDVCDDRFLSQALRELETHVTLSFKETDLFKVLQSVDLASLDTAEGRKKCTNLTKLRDALYSDTFRRAVERMTGCPPLDARVDCSCNVYPHGGHLLCHDDVIGTRCISYILYLSDNQEEWTVNDGGALELYPVSKLVHATPSVHPTKKILPLWNTMILFRVQAGQSFHAVQEVFAKYKSRVSISGWYHVMTHSSSATRNASAQALVHGMNAYTETTHTNTEVKLANTCTFMDTKFSPTFGREDRVFLREWLNDAYLDMSGMLQLNQQLDKEGIIVLGDFLNENIAKIVREKIKLSAANGSGCLDESSSTRWVTCGPPHIRRFLRYCHKETKQTKQDHRAELSEQSMDLPSVLTAICDRVFHSSAFRKWMASVIGAHLRVTQGQVRCFRPGLDYTLAIQNPTSASEKFSLNLCFVNDFGNDDEKSWSSGDVGGYLCHMKTKPFEKMSTPAEVYTEENEEKVSSVDATFNTLTIIKEDENIVNFIKYISKSAPSCRWDIISNATRSA
;
A
#
# COMPACT_ATOMS: atom_id res chain seq x y z
N MET A 1 9.72 25.62 6.50
CA MET A 1 9.16 26.94 6.88
C MET A 1 8.42 27.50 5.65
N THR A 2 7.24 27.01 5.40
CA THR A 2 6.35 27.52 4.36
C THR A 2 5.26 28.33 5.03
N THR A 3 5.12 29.54 4.60
CA THR A 3 4.52 30.67 5.31
C THR A 3 3.01 30.72 5.17
N LEU A 4 2.39 31.18 6.22
CA LEU A 4 0.99 31.56 6.46
C LEU A 4 0.34 32.54 5.42
N GLY A 5 0.63 32.41 4.13
CA GLY A 5 0.14 33.34 3.09
C GLY A 5 -1.12 32.93 2.34
N GLU A 6 -1.48 31.64 2.32
CA GLU A 6 -2.57 31.13 1.46
C GLU A 6 -3.95 31.07 2.11
N ALA A 7 -4.05 31.30 3.41
CA ALA A 7 -5.31 31.22 4.15
C ALA A 7 -6.27 32.44 3.93
N THR A 8 -5.83 33.48 3.25
CA THR A 8 -6.58 34.75 3.12
C THR A 8 -7.41 34.89 1.84
N ASP A 9 -7.20 34.05 0.83
CA ASP A 9 -7.94 34.16 -0.44
C ASP A 9 -9.27 33.34 -0.46
N MET A 10 -9.45 32.45 0.51
CA MET A 10 -10.69 31.64 0.64
C MET A 10 -11.92 32.45 1.07
N ARG A 11 -11.75 33.69 1.57
CA ARG A 11 -12.86 34.54 2.10
C ARG A 11 -13.67 35.28 1.06
N LYS A 12 -13.30 35.30 -0.23
CA LYS A 12 -13.95 36.14 -1.27
C LYS A 12 -14.95 35.43 -2.19
N ARG A 13 -15.13 34.09 -2.10
CA ARG A 13 -16.06 33.36 -2.99
C ARG A 13 -17.43 33.00 -2.38
N LEU A 14 -17.78 33.55 -1.24
CA LEU A 14 -19.09 33.34 -0.60
C LEU A 14 -20.13 34.32 -1.16
N LYS A 15 -20.68 34.09 -2.34
CA LYS A 15 -22.00 34.61 -2.76
C LYS A 15 -22.40 33.97 -4.10
N THR A 16 -23.19 32.91 -4.05
CA THR A 16 -24.38 32.66 -4.87
C THR A 16 -24.82 31.21 -4.65
N ALA A 17 -25.79 31.03 -3.79
CA ALA A 17 -26.46 29.74 -3.58
C ALA A 17 -27.57 29.56 -4.62
N SER A 18 -27.60 28.42 -5.29
CA SER A 18 -28.72 27.97 -6.11
C SER A 18 -29.72 27.21 -5.23
N PRO A 19 -31.03 27.43 -5.36
CA PRO A 19 -32.01 26.82 -4.47
C PRO A 19 -32.60 25.56 -5.09
N LEU A 20 -32.32 24.38 -4.53
CA LEU A 20 -33.21 23.21 -4.64
C LEU A 20 -32.73 22.10 -3.67
N CYS A 21 -33.11 22.23 -2.42
CA CYS A 21 -33.27 21.08 -1.54
C CYS A 21 -34.43 21.38 -0.57
N GLN A 22 -35.46 20.57 -0.62
CA GLN A 22 -36.57 20.69 0.32
C GLN A 22 -36.09 20.33 1.73
N VAL A 23 -36.05 21.34 2.59
CA VAL A 23 -35.61 21.25 3.98
C VAL A 23 -36.66 20.52 4.80
N HIS A 24 -36.45 19.26 5.12
CA HIS A 24 -37.11 18.64 6.27
C HIS A 24 -36.49 19.23 7.55
N LYS A 25 -37.29 19.97 8.31
CA LYS A 25 -36.89 20.54 9.61
C LYS A 25 -36.69 19.40 10.60
N THR A 26 -35.46 19.02 10.88
CA THR A 26 -35.11 18.12 11.98
C THR A 26 -34.48 18.94 13.09
N ASN A 27 -35.08 18.94 14.27
CA ASN A 27 -34.56 19.58 15.49
C ASN A 27 -33.55 18.70 16.23
N GLY A 28 -32.87 17.76 15.52
CA GLY A 28 -31.96 16.80 16.11
C GLY A 28 -30.61 16.77 15.41
N THR A 29 -29.63 16.18 16.06
CA THR A 29 -28.28 15.97 15.50
C THR A 29 -28.29 14.95 14.36
N LEU A 30 -29.03 13.85 14.50
CA LEU A 30 -29.17 12.78 13.51
C LEU A 30 -30.56 12.80 12.89
N ASN A 31 -30.67 12.32 11.66
CA ASN A 31 -31.92 12.23 10.92
C ASN A 31 -32.88 11.26 11.61
N PRO A 32 -34.12 11.69 11.97
CA PRO A 32 -35.11 10.84 12.62
C PRO A 32 -35.49 9.58 11.84
N LEU A 33 -35.35 9.57 10.51
CA LEU A 33 -35.60 8.39 9.68
C LEU A 33 -34.74 7.19 10.10
N LEU A 34 -33.50 7.43 10.58
CA LEU A 34 -32.57 6.37 11.00
C LEU A 34 -33.12 5.53 12.17
N PHE A 35 -34.10 6.02 12.88
CA PHE A 35 -34.70 5.38 14.07
C PHE A 35 -36.02 4.66 13.79
N GLN A 36 -36.56 4.81 12.56
CA GLN A 36 -37.82 4.18 12.17
C GLN A 36 -37.60 2.70 11.86
N GLU A 37 -38.54 1.87 12.30
CA GLU A 37 -38.44 0.41 12.17
C GLU A 37 -38.45 -0.03 10.70
N GLU A 38 -39.39 0.50 9.92
CA GLU A 38 -39.48 0.22 8.48
C GLU A 38 -38.20 0.59 7.71
N PHE A 39 -37.57 1.71 8.11
CA PHE A 39 -36.28 2.13 7.52
C PHE A 39 -35.17 1.14 7.90
N ALA A 40 -35.14 0.72 9.19
CA ALA A 40 -34.14 -0.22 9.67
C ALA A 40 -34.27 -1.60 8.98
N GLU A 41 -35.49 -2.12 8.83
CA GLU A 41 -35.77 -3.37 8.11
C GLU A 41 -35.34 -3.29 6.64
N LYS A 42 -35.68 -2.20 5.95
CA LYS A 42 -35.24 -1.98 4.58
C LYS A 42 -33.71 -1.98 4.49
N LYS A 43 -33.03 -1.30 5.41
CA LYS A 43 -31.56 -1.22 5.45
C LYS A 43 -30.93 -2.55 5.84
N ASN A 44 -31.56 -3.35 6.68
CA ASN A 44 -31.09 -4.70 6.99
C ASN A 44 -31.11 -5.60 5.74
N ASN A 45 -32.19 -5.56 4.96
CA ASN A 45 -32.25 -6.31 3.70
C ASN A 45 -31.16 -5.87 2.70
N GLU A 46 -30.89 -4.55 2.59
CA GLU A 46 -29.79 -4.03 1.76
C GLU A 46 -28.44 -4.52 2.29
N TYR A 47 -28.23 -4.55 3.60
CA TYR A 47 -27.00 -4.98 4.26
C TYR A 47 -26.73 -6.47 4.02
N GLU A 48 -27.70 -7.34 4.27
CA GLU A 48 -27.56 -8.79 4.14
C GLU A 48 -27.30 -9.24 2.69
N THR A 49 -27.81 -8.51 1.70
CA THR A 49 -27.67 -8.84 0.28
C THR A 49 -26.52 -8.12 -0.41
N SER A 50 -25.84 -7.23 0.30
CA SER A 50 -24.77 -6.42 -0.29
C SER A 50 -23.51 -7.23 -0.63
N GLN A 51 -22.79 -6.80 -1.67
CA GLN A 51 -21.57 -7.43 -2.15
C GLN A 51 -20.45 -6.38 -2.22
N PRO A 52 -19.19 -6.74 -1.94
CA PRO A 52 -18.63 -8.10 -1.78
C PRO A 52 -18.82 -8.72 -0.39
N TYR A 53 -19.21 -7.95 0.62
CA TYR A 53 -19.55 -8.37 1.99
C TYR A 53 -20.56 -7.39 2.57
N GLN A 54 -21.10 -7.70 3.75
CA GLN A 54 -22.18 -6.91 4.36
C GLN A 54 -21.79 -5.45 4.59
N HIS A 55 -22.46 -4.54 3.90
CA HIS A 55 -22.34 -3.10 4.06
C HIS A 55 -23.61 -2.37 3.64
N ILE A 56 -23.84 -1.19 4.20
CA ILE A 56 -24.92 -0.28 3.78
C ILE A 56 -24.43 1.16 3.71
N LEU A 57 -24.99 1.92 2.78
CA LEU A 57 -24.78 3.37 2.68
C LEU A 57 -26.02 4.09 3.15
N LEU A 58 -25.85 4.95 4.16
CA LEU A 58 -26.85 5.87 4.67
C LEU A 58 -26.61 7.25 4.05
N LYS A 59 -27.67 7.95 3.69
CA LYS A 59 -27.63 9.32 3.17
C LYS A 59 -28.35 10.25 4.11
N ASP A 60 -28.00 11.53 4.08
CA ASP A 60 -28.60 12.57 4.91
C ASP A 60 -28.62 12.19 6.39
N VAL A 61 -27.46 11.76 6.90
CA VAL A 61 -27.31 11.18 8.25
C VAL A 61 -27.57 12.21 9.34
N CYS A 62 -27.18 13.46 9.08
CA CYS A 62 -27.27 14.57 10.02
C CYS A 62 -28.06 15.75 9.42
N ASP A 63 -28.48 16.69 10.28
CA ASP A 63 -28.83 18.02 9.80
C ASP A 63 -27.61 18.71 9.19
N ASP A 64 -27.73 19.24 7.98
CA ASP A 64 -26.61 19.81 7.24
C ASP A 64 -25.97 21.05 7.90
N ARG A 65 -26.77 21.89 8.57
CA ARG A 65 -26.24 23.07 9.30
C ARG A 65 -25.45 22.63 10.52
N PHE A 66 -25.99 21.65 11.23
CA PHE A 66 -25.32 21.06 12.38
C PHE A 66 -24.00 20.41 11.97
N LEU A 67 -24.01 19.58 10.92
CA LEU A 67 -22.81 18.89 10.42
C LEU A 67 -21.75 19.88 9.93
N SER A 68 -22.17 20.96 9.25
CA SER A 68 -21.27 22.04 8.81
C SER A 68 -20.65 22.80 9.99
N GLN A 69 -21.36 22.92 11.12
CA GLN A 69 -20.79 23.51 12.33
C GLN A 69 -19.79 22.58 13.00
N ALA A 70 -20.08 21.28 13.07
CA ALA A 70 -19.16 20.28 13.60
C ALA A 70 -17.87 20.22 12.77
N LEU A 71 -17.95 20.29 11.43
CA LEU A 71 -16.79 20.36 10.55
C LEU A 71 -15.93 21.61 10.83
N ARG A 72 -16.54 22.78 10.97
CA ARG A 72 -15.82 24.03 11.31
C ARG A 72 -15.11 23.96 12.67
N GLU A 73 -15.73 23.35 13.67
CA GLU A 73 -15.09 23.12 14.98
C GLU A 73 -13.91 22.17 14.86
N LEU A 74 -14.03 21.10 14.05
CA LEU A 74 -12.96 20.18 13.75
C LEU A 74 -11.77 20.89 13.10
N GLU A 75 -12.00 21.66 12.06
CA GLU A 75 -10.96 22.41 11.33
C GLU A 75 -10.28 23.47 12.19
N THR A 76 -11.00 24.03 13.17
CA THR A 76 -10.50 25.16 13.99
C THR A 76 -9.81 24.70 15.27
N HIS A 77 -10.29 23.63 15.89
CA HIS A 77 -9.93 23.28 17.26
C HIS A 77 -9.33 21.89 17.45
N VAL A 78 -9.41 21.02 16.44
CA VAL A 78 -8.86 19.66 16.56
C VAL A 78 -7.50 19.61 15.90
N THR A 79 -6.50 19.17 16.67
CA THR A 79 -5.15 18.96 16.13
C THR A 79 -5.13 17.66 15.33
N LEU A 80 -4.62 17.75 14.10
CA LEU A 80 -4.40 16.62 13.21
C LEU A 80 -2.88 16.37 13.12
N SER A 81 -2.45 15.15 13.36
CA SER A 81 -1.07 14.71 13.18
C SER A 81 -0.92 14.03 11.82
N PHE A 82 0.11 14.41 11.08
CA PHE A 82 0.47 13.71 9.85
C PHE A 82 1.05 12.34 10.21
N LYS A 83 0.54 11.31 9.57
CA LYS A 83 0.99 9.93 9.76
C LYS A 83 1.24 9.30 8.39
N GLU A 84 2.42 8.72 8.25
CA GLU A 84 2.78 7.98 7.05
C GLU A 84 3.52 6.68 7.42
N THR A 85 3.03 5.55 6.90
CA THR A 85 3.61 4.22 7.06
C THR A 85 3.69 3.54 5.70
N ASP A 86 4.05 2.27 5.65
CA ASP A 86 3.92 1.46 4.43
C ASP A 86 2.46 1.30 3.99
N LEU A 87 1.51 1.36 4.94
CA LEU A 87 0.09 1.11 4.72
C LEU A 87 -0.72 2.37 4.38
N PHE A 88 -0.38 3.54 4.94
CA PHE A 88 -1.19 4.74 4.79
C PHE A 88 -0.39 6.05 4.77
N LYS A 89 -1.06 7.09 4.25
CA LYS A 89 -0.65 8.50 4.30
C LYS A 89 -1.89 9.33 4.62
N VAL A 90 -1.97 9.89 5.84
CA VAL A 90 -3.18 10.55 6.35
C VAL A 90 -2.85 11.58 7.43
N LEU A 91 -3.69 12.61 7.57
CA LEU A 91 -3.77 13.46 8.74
C LEU A 91 -4.86 12.90 9.66
N GLN A 92 -4.53 12.55 10.88
CA GLN A 92 -5.46 11.91 11.83
C GLN A 92 -5.44 12.63 13.17
N SER A 93 -6.64 12.79 13.78
CA SER A 93 -6.76 13.26 15.15
C SER A 93 -6.42 12.14 16.15
N VAL A 94 -6.18 12.51 17.40
CA VAL A 94 -6.36 11.58 18.53
C VAL A 94 -7.82 11.14 18.59
N ASP A 95 -8.10 10.08 19.37
CA ASP A 95 -9.48 9.64 19.62
C ASP A 95 -10.34 10.80 20.11
N LEU A 96 -11.54 10.98 19.52
CA LEU A 96 -12.46 12.06 19.87
C LEU A 96 -13.01 11.94 21.29
N ALA A 97 -12.84 10.81 21.99
CA ALA A 97 -13.07 10.69 23.43
C ALA A 97 -12.20 11.68 24.24
N SER A 98 -11.04 12.06 23.73
CA SER A 98 -10.16 13.07 24.36
C SER A 98 -10.77 14.46 24.49
N LEU A 99 -11.86 14.75 23.75
CA LEU A 99 -12.64 15.98 23.88
C LEU A 99 -13.53 16.04 25.14
N ASP A 100 -13.54 14.99 25.97
CA ASP A 100 -14.33 14.92 27.21
C ASP A 100 -13.75 15.75 28.35
N THR A 101 -13.24 16.92 28.05
CA THR A 101 -12.83 17.94 29.01
C THR A 101 -13.79 19.12 28.94
N ALA A 102 -13.90 19.91 30.03
CA ALA A 102 -14.74 21.11 30.05
C ALA A 102 -14.38 22.09 28.91
N GLU A 103 -13.09 22.24 28.61
CA GLU A 103 -12.60 23.09 27.52
C GLU A 103 -12.90 22.48 26.16
N GLY A 104 -12.65 21.18 25.96
CA GLY A 104 -12.93 20.47 24.72
C GLY A 104 -14.42 20.53 24.35
N ARG A 105 -15.31 20.23 25.28
CA ARG A 105 -16.77 20.33 25.10
C ARG A 105 -17.23 21.76 24.81
N LYS A 106 -16.56 22.79 25.36
CA LYS A 106 -16.86 24.20 25.08
C LYS A 106 -16.41 24.62 23.68
N LYS A 107 -15.19 24.23 23.26
CA LYS A 107 -14.63 24.58 21.96
C LYS A 107 -15.24 23.79 20.80
N CYS A 108 -15.56 22.51 21.04
CA CYS A 108 -16.06 21.57 20.05
C CYS A 108 -17.49 21.09 20.38
N THR A 109 -18.40 22.05 20.65
CA THR A 109 -19.76 21.75 21.14
C THR A 109 -20.57 20.89 20.16
N ASN A 110 -20.53 21.18 18.86
CA ASN A 110 -21.26 20.40 17.86
C ASN A 110 -20.55 19.09 17.53
N LEU A 111 -19.23 19.08 17.47
CA LEU A 111 -18.45 17.87 17.24
C LEU A 111 -18.62 16.86 18.38
N THR A 112 -18.61 17.29 19.64
CA THR A 112 -18.86 16.40 20.78
C THR A 112 -20.32 15.92 20.82
N LYS A 113 -21.28 16.76 20.47
CA LYS A 113 -22.69 16.33 20.31
C LYS A 113 -22.86 15.29 19.20
N LEU A 114 -22.14 15.47 18.06
CA LEU A 114 -22.15 14.49 16.97
C LEU A 114 -21.60 13.15 17.44
N ARG A 115 -20.41 13.14 18.06
CA ARG A 115 -19.82 11.94 18.64
C ARG A 115 -20.78 11.27 19.65
N ASP A 116 -21.31 12.04 20.61
CA ASP A 116 -22.20 11.52 21.62
C ASP A 116 -23.51 10.95 21.02
N ALA A 117 -24.01 11.55 19.93
CA ALA A 117 -25.16 11.04 19.20
C ALA A 117 -24.85 9.72 18.48
N LEU A 118 -23.67 9.60 17.82
CA LEU A 118 -23.24 8.37 17.15
C LEU A 118 -23.04 7.19 18.12
N TYR A 119 -22.62 7.47 19.35
CA TYR A 119 -22.42 6.44 20.38
C TYR A 119 -23.58 6.36 21.41
N SER A 120 -24.68 7.09 21.17
CA SER A 120 -25.89 6.99 22.01
C SER A 120 -26.49 5.59 21.95
N ASP A 121 -27.14 5.18 23.04
CA ASP A 121 -27.89 3.91 23.11
C ASP A 121 -28.92 3.80 21.97
N THR A 122 -29.61 4.90 21.67
CA THR A 122 -30.60 4.95 20.59
C THR A 122 -30.00 4.66 19.23
N PHE A 123 -28.84 5.25 18.91
CA PHE A 123 -28.21 5.04 17.62
C PHE A 123 -27.52 3.66 17.53
N ARG A 124 -26.89 3.17 18.60
CA ARG A 124 -26.35 1.80 18.64
C ARG A 124 -27.44 0.76 18.34
N ARG A 125 -28.62 0.89 18.98
CA ARG A 125 -29.79 0.02 18.69
C ARG A 125 -30.25 0.14 17.23
N ALA A 126 -30.21 1.33 16.65
CA ALA A 126 -30.50 1.49 15.22
C ALA A 126 -29.48 0.77 14.35
N VAL A 127 -28.19 0.86 14.68
CA VAL A 127 -27.12 0.11 13.99
C VAL A 127 -27.33 -1.40 14.14
N GLU A 128 -27.64 -1.88 15.36
CA GLU A 128 -27.94 -3.31 15.60
C GLU A 128 -29.11 -3.81 14.73
N ARG A 129 -30.19 -3.03 14.61
CA ARG A 129 -31.32 -3.39 13.74
C ARG A 129 -30.99 -3.37 12.27
N MET A 130 -30.23 -2.35 11.79
CA MET A 130 -29.84 -2.22 10.39
C MET A 130 -28.82 -3.26 9.95
N THR A 131 -28.02 -3.79 10.87
CA THR A 131 -26.91 -4.70 10.53
C THR A 131 -27.09 -6.13 11.02
N GLY A 132 -28.09 -6.36 11.92
CA GLY A 132 -28.27 -7.67 12.54
C GLY A 132 -27.10 -8.12 13.44
N CYS A 133 -26.20 -7.21 13.81
CA CYS A 133 -25.05 -7.55 14.65
C CYS A 133 -25.46 -7.83 16.11
N PRO A 134 -24.59 -8.53 16.89
CA PRO A 134 -24.80 -8.69 18.33
C PRO A 134 -24.88 -7.36 19.08
N PRO A 135 -25.41 -7.34 20.31
CA PRO A 135 -25.50 -6.13 21.14
C PRO A 135 -24.14 -5.41 21.25
N LEU A 136 -24.16 -4.10 21.05
CA LEU A 136 -22.99 -3.22 21.00
C LEU A 136 -22.73 -2.53 22.34
N ASP A 137 -21.49 -2.39 22.74
CA ASP A 137 -21.10 -1.65 23.94
C ASP A 137 -21.05 -0.13 23.72
N ALA A 138 -20.91 0.64 24.82
CA ALA A 138 -20.94 2.09 24.80
C ALA A 138 -19.56 2.73 24.54
N ARG A 139 -18.53 1.93 24.25
CA ARG A 139 -17.17 2.43 24.05
C ARG A 139 -17.11 3.33 22.84
N VAL A 140 -16.51 4.51 23.03
CA VAL A 140 -16.14 5.40 21.93
C VAL A 140 -14.78 4.93 21.37
N ASP A 141 -14.71 4.71 20.08
CA ASP A 141 -13.50 4.37 19.33
C ASP A 141 -13.63 5.06 17.96
N CYS A 142 -13.29 6.34 17.89
CA CYS A 142 -13.38 7.10 16.64
C CYS A 142 -12.38 8.25 16.57
N SER A 143 -12.00 8.58 15.34
CA SER A 143 -11.10 9.69 15.04
C SER A 143 -11.55 10.43 13.78
N CYS A 144 -11.06 11.65 13.63
CA CYS A 144 -11.13 12.36 12.37
C CYS A 144 -9.95 11.98 11.48
N ASN A 145 -10.25 11.72 10.22
CA ASN A 145 -9.25 11.40 9.19
C ASN A 145 -9.40 12.35 8.01
N VAL A 146 -8.29 12.99 7.64
CA VAL A 146 -8.20 13.91 6.51
C VAL A 146 -7.15 13.38 5.55
N TYR A 147 -7.58 13.02 4.35
CA TYR A 147 -6.71 12.59 3.27
C TYR A 147 -6.55 13.76 2.28
N PRO A 148 -5.41 14.46 2.30
CA PRO A 148 -5.09 15.47 1.29
C PRO A 148 -4.69 14.82 -0.03
N HIS A 149 -4.31 15.61 -1.02
CA HIS A 149 -3.70 15.10 -2.26
C HIS A 149 -2.58 14.09 -1.96
N GLY A 150 -2.62 12.92 -2.61
CA GLY A 150 -1.70 11.81 -2.36
C GLY A 150 -2.04 10.96 -1.13
N GLY A 151 -2.98 11.40 -0.28
CA GLY A 151 -3.42 10.65 0.90
C GLY A 151 -4.16 9.37 0.52
N HIS A 152 -3.88 8.26 1.23
CA HIS A 152 -4.44 6.94 0.95
C HIS A 152 -4.38 6.03 2.18
N LEU A 153 -5.10 4.91 2.12
CA LEU A 153 -5.00 3.80 3.07
C LEU A 153 -5.14 2.50 2.28
N LEU A 154 -4.09 1.70 2.25
CA LEU A 154 -4.03 0.48 1.45
C LEU A 154 -4.92 -0.63 2.04
N CYS A 155 -5.02 -1.75 1.33
CA CYS A 155 -5.94 -2.83 1.63
C CYS A 155 -5.67 -3.48 3.00
N HIS A 156 -6.70 -3.55 3.86
CA HIS A 156 -6.68 -4.13 5.22
C HIS A 156 -8.09 -4.57 5.60
N ASP A 157 -8.29 -5.21 6.77
CA ASP A 157 -9.59 -5.77 7.21
C ASP A 157 -10.14 -5.21 8.53
N ASP A 158 -9.48 -4.24 9.17
CA ASP A 158 -9.88 -3.58 10.44
C ASP A 158 -9.98 -4.48 11.67
N VAL A 159 -9.56 -5.72 11.60
CA VAL A 159 -9.78 -6.70 12.68
C VAL A 159 -8.87 -6.45 13.87
N ILE A 160 -9.39 -5.74 14.87
CA ILE A 160 -8.70 -5.46 16.14
C ILE A 160 -9.68 -5.67 17.30
N GLY A 161 -9.30 -6.51 18.26
CA GLY A 161 -10.05 -6.71 19.50
C GLY A 161 -11.50 -7.12 19.28
N THR A 162 -12.45 -6.34 19.79
CA THR A 162 -13.88 -6.62 19.76
C THR A 162 -14.65 -5.79 18.73
N ARG A 163 -13.97 -5.16 17.76
CA ARG A 163 -14.59 -4.42 16.66
C ARG A 163 -15.56 -5.30 15.89
N CYS A 164 -16.76 -4.83 15.67
CA CYS A 164 -17.83 -5.58 15.02
C CYS A 164 -18.38 -4.89 13.77
N ILE A 165 -18.67 -3.60 13.90
CA ILE A 165 -19.13 -2.76 12.80
C ILE A 165 -18.17 -1.57 12.69
N SER A 166 -17.60 -1.37 11.50
CA SER A 166 -16.88 -0.16 11.13
C SER A 166 -17.85 0.84 10.51
N TYR A 167 -17.65 2.12 10.80
CA TYR A 167 -18.39 3.18 10.14
C TYR A 167 -17.46 4.29 9.65
N ILE A 168 -17.86 4.95 8.57
CA ILE A 168 -17.21 6.15 8.06
C ILE A 168 -18.30 7.16 7.72
N LEU A 169 -18.35 8.27 8.47
CA LEU A 169 -19.19 9.43 8.17
C LEU A 169 -18.37 10.43 7.37
N TYR A 170 -18.80 10.73 6.15
CA TYR A 170 -18.09 11.63 5.25
C TYR A 170 -18.49 13.09 5.44
N LEU A 171 -17.48 13.94 5.58
CA LEU A 171 -17.56 15.39 5.73
C LEU A 171 -16.79 16.10 4.61
N SER A 172 -16.55 15.41 3.49
CA SER A 172 -15.88 16.03 2.33
C SER A 172 -16.71 17.19 1.80
N ASP A 173 -16.06 18.16 1.14
CA ASP A 173 -16.64 19.43 0.74
C ASP A 173 -18.05 19.30 0.16
N ASN A 174 -18.98 20.11 0.65
CA ASN A 174 -20.36 20.19 0.17
C ASN A 174 -20.59 21.27 -0.91
N GLN A 175 -19.58 22.05 -1.23
CA GLN A 175 -19.67 23.14 -2.23
C GLN A 175 -19.30 22.66 -3.63
N GLU A 176 -18.42 21.68 -3.74
CA GLU A 176 -18.04 21.04 -4.99
C GLU A 176 -18.32 19.54 -4.90
N GLU A 177 -19.08 19.02 -5.86
CA GLU A 177 -19.42 17.60 -5.93
C GLU A 177 -18.14 16.75 -6.04
N TRP A 178 -18.05 15.72 -5.22
CA TRP A 178 -16.95 14.75 -5.27
C TRP A 178 -17.17 13.75 -6.39
N THR A 179 -16.21 13.63 -7.30
CA THR A 179 -16.30 12.77 -8.48
C THR A 179 -15.29 11.62 -8.45
N VAL A 180 -15.42 10.67 -9.34
CA VAL A 180 -14.46 9.57 -9.50
C VAL A 180 -13.05 10.06 -9.88
N ASN A 181 -12.95 11.22 -10.51
CA ASN A 181 -11.67 11.82 -10.90
C ASN A 181 -10.91 12.42 -9.73
N ASP A 182 -11.59 12.70 -8.61
CA ASP A 182 -10.99 13.21 -7.38
C ASP A 182 -10.28 12.12 -6.56
N GLY A 183 -10.54 10.84 -6.87
CA GLY A 183 -10.04 9.72 -6.08
C GLY A 183 -10.72 9.61 -4.70
N GLY A 184 -10.02 9.07 -3.72
CA GLY A 184 -10.49 9.00 -2.32
C GLY A 184 -11.68 8.08 -2.07
N ALA A 185 -12.11 7.27 -3.05
CA ALA A 185 -13.20 6.33 -2.87
C ALA A 185 -12.82 5.24 -1.85
N LEU A 186 -13.80 4.79 -1.06
CA LEU A 186 -13.66 3.55 -0.30
C LEU A 186 -13.83 2.38 -1.26
N GLU A 187 -12.81 1.53 -1.33
CA GLU A 187 -12.76 0.34 -2.19
C GLU A 187 -13.02 -0.92 -1.35
N LEU A 188 -14.00 -1.74 -1.75
CA LEU A 188 -14.33 -3.00 -1.10
C LEU A 188 -13.88 -4.17 -1.97
N TYR A 189 -13.17 -5.13 -1.36
CA TYR A 189 -12.54 -6.24 -2.06
C TYR A 189 -13.27 -7.56 -1.78
N PRO A 190 -13.66 -8.32 -2.81
CA PRO A 190 -14.18 -9.67 -2.63
C PRO A 190 -13.05 -10.61 -2.20
N VAL A 191 -13.40 -11.63 -1.43
CA VAL A 191 -12.47 -12.69 -1.03
C VAL A 191 -12.46 -13.78 -2.09
N SER A 192 -11.28 -14.31 -2.37
CA SER A 192 -11.11 -15.42 -3.30
C SER A 192 -11.88 -16.67 -2.83
N LYS A 193 -12.59 -17.30 -3.76
CA LYS A 193 -13.24 -18.59 -3.48
C LYS A 193 -12.25 -19.76 -3.42
N LEU A 194 -11.07 -19.58 -3.99
CA LEU A 194 -10.04 -20.62 -4.11
C LEU A 194 -9.05 -20.60 -2.94
N VAL A 195 -8.81 -19.44 -2.36
CA VAL A 195 -7.87 -19.27 -1.26
C VAL A 195 -8.57 -18.57 -0.11
N HIS A 196 -8.69 -19.27 1.03
CA HIS A 196 -9.36 -18.74 2.21
C HIS A 196 -8.74 -17.41 2.66
N ALA A 197 -9.59 -16.47 3.08
CA ALA A 197 -9.21 -15.17 3.64
C ALA A 197 -8.25 -14.35 2.77
N THR A 198 -8.31 -14.48 1.45
CA THR A 198 -7.45 -13.77 0.50
C THR A 198 -8.27 -12.84 -0.37
N PRO A 199 -8.06 -11.51 -0.29
CA PRO A 199 -8.77 -10.56 -1.14
C PRO A 199 -8.33 -10.67 -2.61
N SER A 200 -9.28 -10.48 -3.51
CA SER A 200 -8.99 -10.33 -4.94
C SER A 200 -8.14 -9.08 -5.18
N VAL A 201 -7.35 -9.07 -6.26
CA VAL A 201 -6.47 -7.92 -6.59
C VAL A 201 -7.25 -6.66 -6.99
N HIS A 202 -8.51 -6.81 -7.38
CA HIS A 202 -9.38 -5.71 -7.77
C HIS A 202 -10.58 -5.58 -6.84
N PRO A 203 -10.91 -4.33 -6.40
CA PRO A 203 -12.15 -4.08 -5.70
C PRO A 203 -13.33 -4.24 -6.66
N THR A 204 -14.46 -4.72 -6.15
CA THR A 204 -15.70 -4.81 -6.94
C THR A 204 -16.70 -3.71 -6.62
N LYS A 205 -16.47 -2.96 -5.54
CA LYS A 205 -17.31 -1.84 -5.14
C LYS A 205 -16.42 -0.64 -4.79
N LYS A 206 -16.82 0.54 -5.28
CA LYS A 206 -16.22 1.83 -4.92
C LYS A 206 -17.31 2.76 -4.43
N ILE A 207 -17.08 3.42 -3.30
CA ILE A 207 -18.03 4.33 -2.64
C ILE A 207 -17.34 5.68 -2.51
N LEU A 208 -17.91 6.70 -3.17
CA LEU A 208 -17.39 8.06 -3.12
C LEU A 208 -17.67 8.69 -1.74
N PRO A 209 -16.74 9.52 -1.23
CA PRO A 209 -16.90 10.18 0.07
C PRO A 209 -17.81 11.41 -0.02
N LEU A 210 -19.09 11.20 -0.35
CA LEU A 210 -20.06 12.27 -0.52
C LEU A 210 -20.44 12.89 0.83
N TRP A 211 -20.66 14.18 0.84
CA TRP A 211 -21.10 14.93 2.00
C TRP A 211 -22.31 14.28 2.68
N ASN A 212 -22.31 14.25 4.02
CA ASN A 212 -23.43 13.79 4.86
C ASN A 212 -23.89 12.36 4.54
N THR A 213 -22.98 11.52 4.09
CA THR A 213 -23.24 10.08 3.90
C THR A 213 -22.41 9.27 4.89
N MET A 214 -22.94 8.13 5.32
CA MET A 214 -22.26 7.20 6.22
C MET A 214 -22.31 5.79 5.65
N ILE A 215 -21.17 5.12 5.62
CA ILE A 215 -21.14 3.68 5.38
C ILE A 215 -21.01 2.94 6.70
N LEU A 216 -21.75 1.85 6.83
CA LEU A 216 -21.60 0.84 7.87
C LEU A 216 -21.20 -0.47 7.21
N PHE A 217 -20.18 -1.15 7.73
CA PHE A 217 -19.78 -2.47 7.21
C PHE A 217 -19.30 -3.38 8.33
N ARG A 218 -19.46 -4.69 8.10
CA ARG A 218 -19.04 -5.72 9.06
C ARG A 218 -17.54 -5.80 9.15
N VAL A 219 -17.01 -5.90 10.36
CA VAL A 219 -15.60 -6.25 10.61
C VAL A 219 -15.51 -7.74 10.82
N GLN A 220 -14.88 -8.44 9.88
CA GLN A 220 -14.71 -9.89 9.93
C GLN A 220 -13.36 -10.29 9.37
N ALA A 221 -12.59 -11.04 10.18
CA ALA A 221 -11.26 -11.49 9.85
C ALA A 221 -11.21 -12.21 8.50
N GLY A 222 -10.30 -11.77 7.63
CA GLY A 222 -10.08 -12.37 6.32
C GLY A 222 -11.24 -12.20 5.34
N GLN A 223 -12.20 -11.29 5.58
CA GLN A 223 -13.34 -11.06 4.70
C GLN A 223 -13.61 -9.58 4.41
N SER A 224 -13.51 -8.69 5.41
CA SER A 224 -13.88 -7.28 5.28
C SER A 224 -12.77 -6.39 4.70
N PHE A 225 -12.08 -6.89 3.69
CA PHE A 225 -10.97 -6.15 3.08
C PHE A 225 -11.44 -4.90 2.34
N HIS A 226 -10.81 -3.77 2.68
CA HIS A 226 -11.11 -2.49 2.09
C HIS A 226 -9.86 -1.59 2.02
N ALA A 227 -9.95 -0.53 1.23
CA ALA A 227 -8.91 0.48 1.08
C ALA A 227 -9.53 1.86 0.89
N VAL A 228 -8.79 2.91 1.18
CA VAL A 228 -9.09 4.27 0.73
C VAL A 228 -8.19 4.56 -0.45
N GLN A 229 -8.80 4.70 -1.63
CA GLN A 229 -8.11 5.10 -2.84
C GLN A 229 -7.37 6.42 -2.61
N GLU A 230 -6.21 6.58 -3.24
CA GLU A 230 -5.48 7.85 -3.20
C GLU A 230 -6.37 9.02 -3.63
N VAL A 231 -6.27 10.13 -2.92
CA VAL A 231 -6.94 11.39 -3.29
C VAL A 231 -6.13 12.06 -4.40
N PHE A 232 -6.75 12.19 -5.57
CA PHE A 232 -6.15 12.81 -6.75
C PHE A 232 -6.42 14.32 -6.82
N ALA A 233 -7.47 14.78 -6.14
CA ALA A 233 -7.82 16.20 -6.08
C ALA A 233 -6.71 17.02 -5.42
N LYS A 234 -6.26 18.11 -6.06
CA LYS A 234 -5.20 18.99 -5.54
C LYS A 234 -5.70 19.99 -4.49
N TYR A 235 -6.98 20.39 -4.59
CA TYR A 235 -7.53 21.51 -3.83
C TYR A 235 -8.67 21.11 -2.89
N LYS A 236 -9.03 19.83 -2.82
CA LYS A 236 -9.99 19.28 -1.87
C LYS A 236 -9.38 18.12 -1.12
N SER A 237 -9.78 17.97 0.14
CA SER A 237 -9.37 16.86 0.98
C SER A 237 -10.57 15.97 1.28
N ARG A 238 -10.34 14.66 1.35
CA ARG A 238 -11.34 13.72 1.83
C ARG A 238 -11.37 13.76 3.35
N VAL A 239 -12.43 14.31 3.92
CA VAL A 239 -12.62 14.44 5.35
C VAL A 239 -13.67 13.44 5.83
N SER A 240 -13.38 12.75 6.92
CA SER A 240 -14.31 11.79 7.53
C SER A 240 -14.10 11.66 9.03
N ILE A 241 -15.16 11.31 9.75
CA ILE A 241 -15.08 10.72 11.08
C ILE A 241 -15.29 9.23 10.89
N SER A 242 -14.32 8.43 11.26
CA SER A 242 -14.41 6.97 11.22
C SER A 242 -14.23 6.38 12.61
N GLY A 243 -14.88 5.24 12.83
CA GLY A 243 -14.82 4.57 14.12
C GLY A 243 -15.43 3.17 14.06
N TRP A 244 -15.46 2.56 15.22
CA TRP A 244 -15.91 1.19 15.36
C TRP A 244 -16.90 1.05 16.50
N TYR A 245 -17.90 0.19 16.28
CA TYR A 245 -18.75 -0.33 17.34
C TYR A 245 -18.22 -1.70 17.77
N HIS A 246 -18.19 -1.92 19.07
CA HIS A 246 -17.65 -3.12 19.70
C HIS A 246 -18.77 -4.00 20.25
N VAL A 247 -18.62 -5.32 20.14
CA VAL A 247 -19.54 -6.26 20.78
C VAL A 247 -19.40 -6.23 22.29
N MET A 248 -20.53 -6.34 23.01
CA MET A 248 -20.52 -6.56 24.45
C MET A 248 -19.84 -7.88 24.78
N THR A 249 -18.72 -7.82 25.48
CA THR A 249 -18.06 -9.03 26.01
C THR A 249 -18.55 -9.29 27.43
N HIS A 250 -19.36 -10.33 27.61
CA HIS A 250 -19.56 -10.90 28.93
C HIS A 250 -18.22 -11.49 29.36
N SER A 251 -17.57 -10.83 30.30
CA SER A 251 -16.22 -11.05 30.84
C SER A 251 -15.72 -12.50 30.81
N SER A 252 -15.06 -12.90 29.74
CA SER A 252 -14.11 -14.00 29.77
C SER A 252 -12.82 -13.55 29.08
N SER A 253 -11.73 -13.57 29.84
CA SER A 253 -10.37 -13.21 29.38
C SER A 253 -9.87 -14.03 28.19
N ALA A 254 -10.56 -15.11 27.84
CA ALA A 254 -10.24 -15.99 26.73
C ALA A 254 -10.44 -15.34 25.34
N THR A 255 -11.39 -14.40 25.20
CA THR A 255 -11.75 -13.83 23.87
C THR A 255 -10.76 -12.78 23.39
N ARG A 256 -10.06 -12.07 24.29
CA ARG A 256 -9.03 -11.08 23.91
C ARG A 256 -7.78 -11.73 23.30
N ASN A 257 -7.39 -12.89 23.82
CA ASN A 257 -6.23 -13.62 23.31
C ASN A 257 -6.54 -14.32 21.98
N ALA A 258 -7.81 -14.74 21.77
CA ALA A 258 -8.21 -15.39 20.51
C ALA A 258 -8.19 -14.42 19.31
N SER A 259 -8.54 -13.13 19.49
CA SER A 259 -8.51 -12.15 18.40
C SER A 259 -7.09 -11.75 18.00
N ALA A 260 -6.19 -11.54 18.96
CA ALA A 260 -4.78 -11.28 18.68
C ALA A 260 -4.08 -12.53 18.09
N GLN A 261 -4.41 -13.73 18.59
CA GLN A 261 -3.92 -14.99 18.03
C GLN A 261 -4.52 -15.28 16.65
N ALA A 262 -5.77 -14.93 16.37
CA ALA A 262 -6.37 -15.08 15.04
C ALA A 262 -5.72 -14.15 13.99
N LEU A 263 -5.32 -12.93 14.37
CA LEU A 263 -4.52 -12.05 13.52
C LEU A 263 -3.14 -12.66 13.22
N VAL A 264 -2.46 -13.16 14.25
CA VAL A 264 -1.15 -13.82 14.13
C VAL A 264 -1.27 -15.14 13.38
N HIS A 265 -2.28 -15.96 13.66
CA HIS A 265 -2.55 -17.19 12.91
C HIS A 265 -3.06 -16.93 11.49
N GLY A 266 -3.84 -15.86 11.28
CA GLY A 266 -4.22 -15.40 9.95
C GLY A 266 -2.98 -15.05 9.13
N MET A 267 -2.07 -14.23 9.66
CA MET A 267 -0.82 -13.87 8.97
C MET A 267 0.08 -15.11 8.78
N ASN A 268 0.21 -16.00 9.75
CA ASN A 268 1.01 -17.24 9.63
C ASN A 268 0.36 -18.27 8.70
N ALA A 269 -0.97 -18.44 8.71
CA ALA A 269 -1.69 -19.28 7.76
C ALA A 269 -1.54 -18.78 6.31
N TYR A 270 -1.41 -17.46 6.11
CA TYR A 270 -1.12 -16.86 4.81
C TYR A 270 0.27 -17.22 4.28
N THR A 271 1.27 -17.29 5.16
CA THR A 271 2.62 -17.68 4.75
C THR A 271 2.73 -19.18 4.45
N GLU A 272 1.99 -20.03 5.14
CA GLU A 272 1.99 -21.49 4.92
C GLU A 272 1.10 -21.93 3.74
N THR A 273 -0.10 -21.35 3.57
CA THR A 273 -1.01 -21.71 2.46
C THR A 273 -0.60 -21.16 1.10
N THR A 274 0.19 -20.09 1.03
CA THR A 274 0.73 -19.59 -0.24
C THR A 274 1.71 -20.56 -0.91
N HIS A 275 2.17 -21.60 -0.21
CA HIS A 275 3.04 -22.64 -0.78
C HIS A 275 2.31 -23.83 -1.45
N THR A 276 0.98 -23.93 -1.37
CA THR A 276 0.28 -25.15 -1.77
C THR A 276 -0.69 -25.05 -2.95
N ASN A 277 -1.03 -23.86 -3.48
CA ASN A 277 -2.03 -23.72 -4.55
C ASN A 277 -1.45 -23.48 -5.94
N THR A 278 -2.09 -24.07 -6.98
CA THR A 278 -1.61 -24.14 -8.36
C THR A 278 -1.43 -22.77 -9.04
N GLU A 279 -2.26 -21.77 -8.73
CA GLU A 279 -2.06 -20.40 -9.23
C GLU A 279 -0.92 -19.67 -8.50
N VAL A 280 -0.72 -19.98 -7.24
CA VAL A 280 0.43 -19.56 -6.45
C VAL A 280 1.68 -20.35 -6.86
N LYS A 281 1.56 -21.60 -7.31
CA LYS A 281 2.68 -22.37 -7.91
C LYS A 281 3.20 -21.75 -9.20
N LEU A 282 2.34 -21.22 -10.06
CA LEU A 282 2.77 -20.45 -11.24
C LEU A 282 3.42 -19.12 -10.85
N ALA A 283 3.04 -18.54 -9.67
CA ALA A 283 3.63 -17.32 -9.14
C ALA A 283 4.95 -17.54 -8.42
N ASN A 284 5.18 -18.72 -7.83
CA ASN A 284 6.29 -19.02 -6.93
C ASN A 284 7.20 -20.17 -7.38
N THR A 285 7.17 -20.59 -8.65
CA THR A 285 8.23 -21.46 -9.17
C THR A 285 9.54 -20.67 -9.30
N CYS A 286 10.05 -20.22 -8.16
CA CYS A 286 11.48 -19.94 -8.02
C CYS A 286 12.18 -21.30 -8.02
N THR A 287 12.49 -21.81 -9.20
CA THR A 287 13.37 -22.97 -9.34
C THR A 287 14.75 -22.56 -8.85
N PHE A 288 15.11 -23.03 -7.65
CA PHE A 288 16.52 -22.97 -7.20
C PHE A 288 17.34 -23.82 -8.18
N MET A 289 18.25 -23.20 -8.89
CA MET A 289 19.23 -23.93 -9.69
C MET A 289 20.32 -24.45 -8.75
N ASP A 290 20.23 -25.72 -8.43
CA ASP A 290 21.15 -26.44 -7.54
C ASP A 290 22.47 -26.73 -8.30
N THR A 291 23.34 -25.72 -8.41
CA THR A 291 24.69 -25.91 -8.91
C THR A 291 25.66 -25.39 -7.87
N LYS A 292 26.50 -26.27 -7.31
CA LYS A 292 27.62 -25.90 -6.46
C LYS A 292 28.63 -25.13 -7.30
N PHE A 293 28.65 -23.81 -7.16
CA PHE A 293 29.63 -22.95 -7.83
C PHE A 293 30.79 -22.66 -6.89
N SER A 294 32.01 -22.84 -7.41
CA SER A 294 33.22 -22.28 -6.78
C SER A 294 33.13 -20.74 -6.81
N PRO A 295 33.43 -20.02 -5.71
CA PRO A 295 33.32 -18.56 -5.63
C PRO A 295 34.43 -17.83 -6.42
N THR A 296 35.21 -18.52 -7.22
CA THR A 296 36.30 -17.91 -8.00
C THR A 296 35.76 -17.18 -9.23
N PHE A 297 35.62 -15.87 -9.09
CA PHE A 297 35.35 -14.95 -10.19
C PHE A 297 36.61 -14.78 -11.04
N GLY A 298 36.59 -15.32 -12.24
CA GLY A 298 37.76 -15.41 -13.14
C GLY A 298 37.79 -14.36 -14.24
N ARG A 299 38.87 -14.43 -15.06
CA ARG A 299 39.03 -13.52 -16.20
C ARG A 299 37.91 -13.66 -17.23
N GLU A 300 37.47 -14.89 -17.52
CA GLU A 300 36.38 -15.14 -18.48
C GLU A 300 35.06 -14.56 -18.00
N ASP A 301 34.74 -14.70 -16.71
CA ASP A 301 33.56 -14.15 -16.10
C ASP A 301 33.54 -12.61 -16.19
N ARG A 302 34.72 -11.97 -15.97
CA ARG A 302 34.91 -10.53 -16.13
C ARG A 302 34.70 -10.08 -17.57
N VAL A 303 35.27 -10.80 -18.55
CA VAL A 303 35.10 -10.48 -19.98
C VAL A 303 33.62 -10.55 -20.37
N PHE A 304 32.90 -11.59 -19.93
CA PHE A 304 31.49 -11.73 -20.18
C PHE A 304 30.67 -10.59 -19.54
N LEU A 305 30.88 -10.31 -18.25
CA LEU A 305 30.11 -9.29 -17.55
C LEU A 305 30.41 -7.86 -18.00
N ARG A 306 31.60 -7.56 -18.48
CA ARG A 306 31.97 -6.26 -19.07
C ARG A 306 31.07 -5.85 -20.22
N GLU A 307 30.49 -6.81 -20.92
CA GLU A 307 29.54 -6.53 -22.00
C GLU A 307 28.20 -5.98 -21.50
N TRP A 308 27.89 -6.18 -20.21
CA TRP A 308 26.62 -5.86 -19.61
C TRP A 308 26.73 -4.84 -18.48
N LEU A 309 27.75 -4.97 -17.64
CA LEU A 309 27.91 -4.21 -16.40
C LEU A 309 28.96 -3.11 -16.57
N ASN A 310 28.88 -2.12 -15.69
CA ASN A 310 29.91 -1.11 -15.56
C ASN A 310 31.21 -1.74 -15.01
N ASP A 311 32.33 -1.45 -15.66
CA ASP A 311 33.66 -1.98 -15.31
C ASP A 311 34.07 -1.68 -13.86
N ALA A 312 33.61 -0.58 -13.29
CA ALA A 312 33.87 -0.19 -11.90
C ALA A 312 33.49 -1.28 -10.88
N TYR A 313 32.48 -2.10 -11.20
CA TYR A 313 31.99 -3.17 -10.33
C TYR A 313 32.66 -4.53 -10.59
N LEU A 314 33.53 -4.63 -11.55
CA LEU A 314 34.19 -5.88 -11.95
C LEU A 314 35.61 -6.02 -11.42
N ASP A 315 36.11 -5.03 -10.67
CA ASP A 315 37.44 -5.09 -10.06
C ASP A 315 37.42 -5.84 -8.71
N MET A 316 38.45 -6.67 -8.49
CA MET A 316 38.55 -7.50 -7.28
C MET A 316 38.65 -6.68 -5.99
N SER A 317 39.35 -5.55 -6.02
CA SER A 317 39.49 -4.67 -4.86
C SER A 317 38.17 -3.97 -4.55
N GLY A 318 37.43 -3.55 -5.58
CA GLY A 318 36.09 -3.00 -5.45
C GLY A 318 35.09 -4.00 -4.86
N MET A 319 35.10 -5.26 -5.32
CA MET A 319 34.23 -6.30 -4.75
C MET A 319 34.51 -6.55 -3.26
N LEU A 320 35.77 -6.51 -2.83
CA LEU A 320 36.11 -6.64 -1.42
C LEU A 320 35.60 -5.47 -0.58
N GLN A 321 35.65 -4.24 -1.10
CA GLN A 321 35.09 -3.07 -0.45
C GLN A 321 33.55 -3.17 -0.32
N LEU A 322 32.89 -3.63 -1.39
CA LEU A 322 31.43 -3.87 -1.35
C LEU A 322 31.06 -4.94 -0.33
N ASN A 323 31.86 -6.02 -0.22
CA ASN A 323 31.64 -7.04 0.80
C ASN A 323 31.73 -6.45 2.22
N GLN A 324 32.78 -5.67 2.51
CA GLN A 324 32.97 -5.02 3.80
C GLN A 324 31.82 -4.05 4.12
N GLN A 325 31.35 -3.31 3.11
CA GLN A 325 30.20 -2.41 3.28
C GLN A 325 28.92 -3.19 3.56
N LEU A 326 28.63 -4.26 2.82
CA LEU A 326 27.46 -5.10 3.01
C LEU A 326 27.43 -5.74 4.41
N ASP A 327 28.57 -6.21 4.89
CA ASP A 327 28.66 -6.80 6.25
C ASP A 327 28.46 -5.74 7.33
N LYS A 328 28.92 -4.51 7.13
CA LYS A 328 28.81 -3.43 8.10
C LYS A 328 27.42 -2.77 8.11
N GLU A 329 26.87 -2.50 6.93
CA GLU A 329 25.66 -1.67 6.75
C GLU A 329 24.40 -2.50 6.46
N GLY A 330 24.56 -3.75 6.03
CA GLY A 330 23.47 -4.63 5.62
C GLY A 330 22.88 -4.27 4.24
N ILE A 331 23.34 -3.19 3.62
CA ILE A 331 22.86 -2.70 2.33
C ILE A 331 23.98 -2.07 1.51
N ILE A 332 23.95 -2.30 0.21
CA ILE A 332 24.80 -1.58 -0.76
C ILE A 332 23.94 -1.10 -1.93
N VAL A 333 24.29 0.08 -2.46
CA VAL A 333 23.57 0.73 -3.57
C VAL A 333 24.59 1.04 -4.67
N LEU A 334 24.40 0.48 -5.86
CA LEU A 334 25.31 0.58 -6.99
C LEU A 334 24.62 1.34 -8.13
N GLY A 335 24.91 2.62 -8.25
CA GLY A 335 24.42 3.46 -9.35
C GLY A 335 25.12 3.14 -10.67
N ASP A 336 24.49 3.43 -11.80
CA ASP A 336 25.01 3.13 -13.14
C ASP A 336 25.50 1.68 -13.28
N PHE A 337 24.72 0.73 -12.75
CA PHE A 337 25.11 -0.66 -12.63
C PHE A 337 25.34 -1.35 -13.99
N LEU A 338 24.40 -1.19 -14.94
CA LEU A 338 24.62 -1.62 -16.32
C LEU A 338 25.54 -0.63 -17.03
N ASN A 339 26.33 -1.12 -17.98
CA ASN A 339 27.17 -0.25 -18.78
C ASN A 339 26.32 0.74 -19.62
N GLU A 340 26.96 1.81 -20.09
CA GLU A 340 26.29 2.92 -20.76
C GLU A 340 25.51 2.49 -22.01
N ASN A 341 26.02 1.51 -22.77
CA ASN A 341 25.35 1.04 -23.98
C ASN A 341 24.02 0.36 -23.68
N ILE A 342 24.01 -0.54 -22.69
CA ILE A 342 22.78 -1.24 -22.26
C ILE A 342 21.83 -0.26 -21.58
N ALA A 343 22.34 0.61 -20.72
CA ALA A 343 21.55 1.64 -20.04
C ALA A 343 20.87 2.58 -21.04
N LYS A 344 21.56 2.98 -22.12
CA LYS A 344 20.98 3.80 -23.19
C LYS A 344 19.80 3.11 -23.88
N ILE A 345 19.94 1.82 -24.20
CA ILE A 345 18.84 1.04 -24.81
C ILE A 345 17.61 1.03 -23.87
N VAL A 346 17.81 0.72 -22.59
CA VAL A 346 16.71 0.71 -21.60
C VAL A 346 16.07 2.10 -21.49
N ARG A 347 16.87 3.16 -21.42
CA ARG A 347 16.42 4.55 -21.33
C ARG A 347 15.53 4.94 -22.50
N GLU A 348 15.93 4.59 -23.72
CA GLU A 348 15.13 4.87 -24.93
C GLU A 348 13.79 4.14 -24.91
N LYS A 349 13.78 2.87 -24.47
CA LYS A 349 12.53 2.08 -24.37
C LYS A 349 11.58 2.61 -23.29
N ILE A 350 12.10 3.11 -22.16
CA ILE A 350 11.30 3.78 -21.14
C ILE A 350 10.66 5.06 -21.70
N LYS A 351 11.42 5.89 -22.42
CA LYS A 351 10.90 7.11 -23.05
C LYS A 351 9.79 6.80 -24.07
N LEU A 352 9.98 5.79 -24.90
CA LEU A 352 8.97 5.37 -25.88
C LEU A 352 7.71 4.82 -25.21
N SER A 353 7.85 4.07 -24.13
CA SER A 353 6.72 3.58 -23.34
C SER A 353 5.91 4.73 -22.73
N ALA A 354 6.57 5.76 -22.23
CA ALA A 354 5.92 6.95 -21.67
C ALA A 354 5.21 7.79 -22.75
N ALA A 355 5.83 7.98 -23.93
CA ALA A 355 5.30 8.80 -25.01
C ALA A 355 4.03 8.20 -25.66
N ASN A 356 3.89 6.89 -25.69
CA ASN A 356 2.75 6.21 -26.30
C ASN A 356 1.47 6.23 -25.44
N GLY A 357 1.43 6.99 -24.35
CA GLY A 357 0.27 7.06 -23.44
C GLY A 357 -0.01 5.75 -22.69
N SER A 358 0.70 4.70 -23.02
CA SER A 358 0.68 3.40 -22.35
C SER A 358 1.66 3.35 -21.18
N GLY A 359 1.89 4.51 -20.55
CA GLY A 359 2.77 4.62 -19.38
C GLY A 359 2.36 3.70 -18.21
N CYS A 360 1.12 3.22 -18.25
CA CYS A 360 0.65 2.11 -17.42
C CYS A 360 0.18 0.99 -18.32
N LEU A 361 0.78 -0.18 -18.18
CA LEU A 361 0.29 -1.40 -18.80
C LEU A 361 -1.12 -1.69 -18.26
N ASP A 362 -2.09 -1.76 -19.17
CA ASP A 362 -3.41 -2.27 -18.84
C ASP A 362 -3.36 -3.80 -18.89
N GLU A 363 -3.87 -4.45 -17.85
CA GLU A 363 -3.94 -5.92 -17.77
C GLU A 363 -4.69 -6.54 -18.96
N SER A 364 -5.62 -5.78 -19.56
CA SER A 364 -6.40 -6.21 -20.71
C SER A 364 -5.60 -6.26 -22.01
N SER A 365 -4.46 -5.57 -22.08
CA SER A 365 -3.73 -5.37 -23.33
C SER A 365 -2.66 -6.43 -23.64
N SER A 366 -2.29 -7.28 -22.68
CA SER A 366 -1.24 -8.28 -22.89
C SER A 366 -1.43 -9.54 -22.03
N THR A 367 -1.41 -10.71 -22.68
CA THR A 367 -1.43 -12.04 -22.03
C THR A 367 -0.13 -12.36 -21.27
N ARG A 368 0.84 -11.44 -21.25
CA ARG A 368 2.17 -11.67 -20.66
C ARG A 368 2.34 -11.06 -19.27
N TRP A 369 1.40 -10.23 -18.82
CA TRP A 369 1.45 -9.61 -17.51
C TRP A 369 0.45 -10.25 -16.57
N VAL A 370 0.90 -10.54 -15.36
CA VAL A 370 0.05 -11.06 -14.27
C VAL A 370 0.13 -10.12 -13.09
N THR A 371 -1.03 -9.68 -12.59
CA THR A 371 -1.10 -8.93 -11.34
C THR A 371 -0.80 -9.85 -10.17
N CYS A 372 0.26 -9.52 -9.45
CA CYS A 372 0.66 -10.20 -8.23
C CYS A 372 -0.01 -9.54 -7.03
N GLY A 373 -0.76 -10.32 -6.26
CA GLY A 373 -1.38 -9.95 -5.00
C GLY A 373 -0.94 -10.93 -3.89
N PRO A 374 -1.71 -11.00 -2.81
CA PRO A 374 -2.96 -10.28 -2.54
C PRO A 374 -2.73 -8.82 -2.08
N PRO A 375 -3.70 -7.90 -2.29
CA PRO A 375 -3.49 -6.46 -2.07
C PRO A 375 -3.24 -6.06 -0.62
N HIS A 376 -3.61 -6.85 0.38
CA HIS A 376 -3.24 -6.61 1.78
C HIS A 376 -1.78 -6.97 2.12
N ILE A 377 -1.00 -7.40 1.12
CA ILE A 377 0.42 -7.74 1.22
C ILE A 377 1.22 -7.00 0.15
N ARG A 378 0.74 -7.02 -1.10
CA ARG A 378 1.43 -6.46 -2.26
C ARG A 378 0.50 -6.35 -3.46
N ARG A 379 0.85 -5.44 -4.35
CA ARG A 379 0.24 -5.33 -5.68
C ARG A 379 1.29 -4.84 -6.66
N PHE A 380 1.53 -5.55 -7.75
CA PHE A 380 2.40 -5.16 -8.86
C PHE A 380 2.16 -6.07 -10.06
N LEU A 381 2.63 -5.68 -11.23
CA LEU A 381 2.63 -6.53 -12.41
C LEU A 381 3.94 -7.32 -12.50
N ARG A 382 3.83 -8.62 -12.78
CA ARG A 382 4.96 -9.49 -13.10
C ARG A 382 4.88 -9.93 -14.54
N TYR A 383 6.03 -9.88 -15.24
CA TYR A 383 6.14 -10.40 -16.60
C TYR A 383 6.27 -11.92 -16.58
N CYS A 384 5.44 -12.60 -17.37
CA CYS A 384 5.49 -14.04 -17.57
C CYS A 384 6.09 -14.36 -18.94
N HIS A 385 7.33 -14.85 -18.94
CA HIS A 385 7.98 -15.31 -20.17
C HIS A 385 7.40 -16.67 -20.58
N LYS A 386 6.93 -16.81 -21.82
CA LYS A 386 6.65 -18.16 -22.39
C LYS A 386 8.00 -18.76 -22.77
N GLU A 387 8.36 -19.89 -22.18
CA GLU A 387 9.51 -20.66 -22.62
C GLU A 387 9.32 -21.05 -24.10
N THR A 388 9.84 -20.24 -24.99
CA THR A 388 10.14 -20.66 -26.35
C THR A 388 11.46 -21.39 -26.29
N LYS A 389 11.49 -22.67 -26.62
CA LYS A 389 12.72 -23.42 -26.88
C LYS A 389 13.44 -22.74 -28.05
N GLN A 390 14.25 -21.73 -27.75
CA GLN A 390 15.05 -21.05 -28.75
C GLN A 390 16.53 -21.41 -28.59
N THR A 391 17.05 -21.82 -29.71
CA THR A 391 18.46 -22.14 -30.04
C THR A 391 19.42 -21.02 -29.63
N LYS A 392 20.58 -21.45 -29.16
CA LYS A 392 21.74 -20.60 -28.85
C LYS A 392 22.21 -19.86 -30.11
N GLN A 393 21.73 -18.65 -30.35
CA GLN A 393 22.23 -17.77 -31.39
C GLN A 393 22.59 -16.40 -30.79
N ASP A 394 23.59 -15.78 -31.37
CA ASP A 394 24.27 -14.57 -30.92
C ASP A 394 23.33 -13.36 -30.83
N HIS A 395 22.89 -13.05 -29.63
CA HIS A 395 21.67 -12.23 -29.38
C HIS A 395 21.96 -10.78 -28.98
N ARG A 396 23.20 -10.29 -29.09
CA ARG A 396 23.52 -8.90 -28.73
C ARG A 396 22.93 -7.89 -29.72
N ALA A 397 22.79 -8.30 -30.97
CA ALA A 397 22.15 -7.51 -32.02
C ALA A 397 20.62 -7.35 -31.75
N GLU A 398 19.99 -8.32 -31.07
CA GLU A 398 18.56 -8.36 -30.82
C GLU A 398 18.08 -7.30 -29.80
N LEU A 399 18.90 -6.91 -28.80
CA LEU A 399 18.50 -5.88 -27.82
C LEU A 399 18.30 -4.52 -28.45
N SER A 400 19.02 -4.20 -29.52
CA SER A 400 18.92 -2.94 -30.25
C SER A 400 17.79 -2.94 -31.30
N GLU A 401 17.15 -4.09 -31.56
CA GLU A 401 16.05 -4.15 -32.52
C GLU A 401 14.90 -3.21 -32.11
N GLN A 402 14.47 -2.39 -33.05
CA GLN A 402 13.33 -1.47 -32.84
C GLN A 402 12.04 -2.19 -32.45
N SER A 403 11.95 -3.49 -32.75
CA SER A 403 10.78 -4.33 -32.49
C SER A 403 10.61 -4.78 -31.02
N MET A 404 11.68 -4.75 -30.19
CA MET A 404 11.59 -5.17 -28.79
C MET A 404 10.96 -4.10 -27.90
N ASP A 405 9.94 -4.48 -27.13
CA ASP A 405 9.35 -3.64 -26.09
C ASP A 405 10.23 -3.62 -24.81
N LEU A 406 10.01 -2.67 -23.93
CA LEU A 406 10.76 -2.53 -22.67
C LEU A 406 10.74 -3.81 -21.83
N PRO A 407 9.59 -4.48 -21.58
CA PRO A 407 9.56 -5.74 -20.84
C PRO A 407 10.47 -6.81 -21.42
N SER A 408 10.50 -6.95 -22.74
CA SER A 408 11.32 -7.93 -23.43
C SER A 408 12.82 -7.63 -23.26
N VAL A 409 13.20 -6.35 -23.31
CA VAL A 409 14.59 -5.92 -23.04
C VAL A 409 14.98 -6.25 -21.60
N LEU A 410 14.14 -5.91 -20.62
CA LEU A 410 14.41 -6.20 -19.20
C LEU A 410 14.47 -7.71 -18.93
N THR A 411 13.62 -8.49 -19.59
CA THR A 411 13.65 -9.96 -19.49
C THR A 411 14.94 -10.52 -20.08
N ALA A 412 15.39 -10.01 -21.22
CA ALA A 412 16.65 -10.44 -21.82
C ALA A 412 17.85 -10.12 -20.93
N ILE A 413 17.87 -8.96 -20.25
CA ILE A 413 18.87 -8.61 -19.24
C ILE A 413 18.80 -9.60 -18.07
N CYS A 414 17.60 -9.86 -17.56
CA CYS A 414 17.38 -10.82 -16.47
C CYS A 414 17.92 -12.21 -16.84
N ASP A 415 17.54 -12.75 -17.97
CA ASP A 415 17.91 -14.10 -18.40
C ASP A 415 19.42 -14.23 -18.70
N ARG A 416 20.02 -13.22 -19.30
CA ARG A 416 21.42 -13.26 -19.72
C ARG A 416 22.42 -12.88 -18.65
N VAL A 417 22.05 -11.94 -17.76
CA VAL A 417 22.92 -11.47 -16.68
C VAL A 417 22.64 -12.23 -15.40
N PHE A 418 21.46 -12.05 -14.83
CA PHE A 418 21.12 -12.59 -13.50
C PHE A 418 21.16 -14.12 -13.43
N HIS A 419 20.83 -14.80 -14.53
CA HIS A 419 20.90 -16.26 -14.61
C HIS A 419 22.27 -16.79 -15.05
N SER A 420 23.23 -15.93 -15.45
CA SER A 420 24.55 -16.37 -15.86
C SER A 420 25.39 -16.93 -14.71
N SER A 421 26.27 -17.87 -15.03
CA SER A 421 27.27 -18.35 -14.09
C SER A 421 28.21 -17.23 -13.64
N ALA A 422 28.58 -16.35 -14.56
CA ALA A 422 29.48 -15.22 -14.29
C ALA A 422 28.89 -14.26 -13.26
N PHE A 423 27.60 -13.90 -13.38
CA PHE A 423 26.93 -13.02 -12.42
C PHE A 423 26.81 -13.66 -11.04
N ARG A 424 26.49 -14.95 -10.98
CA ARG A 424 26.42 -15.68 -9.71
C ARG A 424 27.76 -15.74 -8.99
N LYS A 425 28.88 -15.92 -9.72
CA LYS A 425 30.23 -15.87 -9.18
C LYS A 425 30.59 -14.46 -8.70
N TRP A 426 30.23 -13.44 -9.48
CA TRP A 426 30.40 -12.04 -9.09
C TRP A 426 29.67 -11.77 -7.76
N MET A 427 28.41 -12.15 -7.67
CA MET A 427 27.59 -11.98 -6.49
C MET A 427 28.14 -12.76 -5.29
N ALA A 428 28.61 -14.01 -5.49
CA ALA A 428 29.26 -14.81 -4.45
C ALA A 428 30.54 -14.13 -3.93
N SER A 429 31.28 -13.44 -4.82
CA SER A 429 32.47 -12.67 -4.44
C SER A 429 32.12 -11.41 -3.65
N VAL A 430 31.06 -10.69 -4.04
CA VAL A 430 30.57 -9.51 -3.31
C VAL A 430 29.99 -9.90 -1.94
N ILE A 431 29.26 -11.00 -1.84
CA ILE A 431 28.66 -11.47 -0.58
C ILE A 431 29.67 -12.24 0.28
N GLY A 432 30.76 -12.71 -0.29
CA GLY A 432 31.78 -13.49 0.43
C GLY A 432 31.31 -14.90 0.82
N ALA A 433 30.37 -15.50 0.09
CA ALA A 433 29.76 -16.78 0.42
C ALA A 433 29.33 -17.59 -0.80
N HIS A 434 29.21 -18.91 -0.63
CA HIS A 434 28.51 -19.74 -1.59
C HIS A 434 27.01 -19.47 -1.56
N LEU A 435 26.40 -19.25 -2.71
CA LEU A 435 25.01 -18.83 -2.81
C LEU A 435 24.17 -19.79 -3.64
N ARG A 436 22.93 -19.97 -3.22
CA ARG A 436 21.82 -20.42 -4.04
C ARG A 436 21.06 -19.19 -4.51
N VAL A 437 20.86 -19.03 -5.80
CA VAL A 437 20.21 -17.87 -6.39
C VAL A 437 18.89 -18.28 -7.00
N THR A 438 17.82 -17.52 -6.70
CA THR A 438 16.52 -17.71 -7.34
C THR A 438 16.53 -17.18 -8.77
N GLN A 439 15.60 -17.67 -9.57
CA GLN A 439 15.34 -17.11 -10.88
C GLN A 439 14.93 -15.64 -10.76
N GLY A 440 15.53 -14.76 -11.56
CA GLY A 440 15.16 -13.35 -11.60
C GLY A 440 13.77 -13.13 -12.16
N GLN A 441 13.12 -12.03 -11.74
CA GLN A 441 11.80 -11.64 -12.19
C GLN A 441 11.78 -10.17 -12.59
N VAL A 442 11.11 -9.87 -13.71
CA VAL A 442 10.80 -8.49 -14.11
C VAL A 442 9.46 -8.08 -13.53
N ARG A 443 9.45 -6.94 -12.81
CA ARG A 443 8.25 -6.35 -12.21
C ARG A 443 8.01 -4.95 -12.74
N CYS A 444 6.73 -4.55 -12.76
CA CYS A 444 6.29 -3.19 -13.03
C CYS A 444 5.35 -2.71 -11.92
N PHE A 445 5.63 -1.55 -11.37
CA PHE A 445 4.82 -0.87 -10.38
C PHE A 445 4.18 0.36 -11.02
N ARG A 446 2.85 0.38 -11.09
CA ARG A 446 2.05 1.42 -11.77
C ARG A 446 1.68 2.54 -10.80
N PRO A 447 1.77 3.81 -11.23
CA PRO A 447 1.29 4.94 -10.46
C PRO A 447 -0.18 4.83 -10.05
N GLY A 448 -0.47 5.15 -8.80
CA GLY A 448 -1.82 5.12 -8.24
C GLY A 448 -2.35 3.73 -7.91
N LEU A 449 -1.52 2.67 -8.01
CA LEU A 449 -1.97 1.28 -7.87
C LEU A 449 -1.05 0.38 -7.05
N ASP A 450 0.25 0.42 -7.28
CA ASP A 450 1.11 -0.71 -6.94
C ASP A 450 2.10 -0.41 -5.79
N TYR A 451 2.42 -1.45 -5.01
CA TYR A 451 3.23 -1.40 -3.79
C TYR A 451 3.61 -2.80 -3.30
N THR A 452 4.48 -2.86 -2.28
CA THR A 452 4.61 -4.00 -1.37
C THR A 452 4.60 -3.50 0.06
N LEU A 453 4.07 -4.28 1.01
CA LEU A 453 4.02 -3.93 2.43
C LEU A 453 5.15 -4.59 3.21
N ALA A 454 5.45 -4.02 4.39
CA ALA A 454 6.41 -4.53 5.34
C ALA A 454 5.87 -5.80 6.01
N ILE A 455 6.31 -6.97 5.54
CA ILE A 455 5.89 -8.26 6.09
C ILE A 455 7.12 -9.00 6.61
N GLN A 456 7.07 -9.37 7.88
CA GLN A 456 8.08 -10.26 8.44
C GLN A 456 7.91 -11.66 7.86
N ASN A 457 8.97 -12.17 7.24
CA ASN A 457 9.00 -13.58 6.85
C ASN A 457 9.33 -14.44 8.08
N PRO A 458 8.61 -15.56 8.31
CA PRO A 458 8.97 -16.49 9.37
C PRO A 458 10.40 -17.00 9.15
N THR A 459 11.09 -17.18 10.24
CA THR A 459 12.50 -17.56 10.35
C THR A 459 12.95 -18.58 9.32
N SER A 460 13.89 -18.17 8.48
CA SER A 460 14.67 -19.09 7.64
C SER A 460 16.05 -19.26 8.30
N ALA A 461 16.45 -20.49 8.51
CA ALA A 461 17.76 -20.82 9.12
C ALA A 461 18.98 -20.37 8.30
N SER A 462 18.79 -19.80 7.10
CA SER A 462 19.87 -19.35 6.21
C SER A 462 19.78 -17.86 5.94
N GLU A 463 20.93 -17.17 5.93
CA GLU A 463 21.04 -15.77 5.50
C GLU A 463 20.48 -15.60 4.10
N LYS A 464 19.64 -14.59 3.93
CA LYS A 464 19.03 -14.23 2.64
C LYS A 464 19.55 -12.88 2.18
N PHE A 465 19.59 -12.72 0.86
CA PHE A 465 19.95 -11.47 0.20
C PHE A 465 18.91 -11.19 -0.88
N SER A 466 18.41 -9.97 -0.92
CA SER A 466 17.56 -9.48 -2.01
C SER A 466 18.34 -8.53 -2.91
N LEU A 467 18.19 -8.71 -4.21
CA LEU A 467 18.77 -7.88 -5.24
C LEU A 467 17.65 -7.19 -6.01
N ASN A 468 17.74 -5.88 -6.16
CA ASN A 468 16.75 -5.09 -6.89
C ASN A 468 17.42 -4.11 -7.82
N LEU A 469 17.33 -4.34 -9.14
CA LEU A 469 17.83 -3.42 -10.18
C LEU A 469 16.66 -2.56 -10.66
N CYS A 470 16.69 -1.29 -10.28
CA CYS A 470 15.63 -0.33 -10.50
C CYS A 470 15.80 0.46 -11.80
N PHE A 471 14.67 0.75 -12.46
CA PHE A 471 14.56 1.63 -13.62
C PHE A 471 13.33 2.50 -13.51
N VAL A 472 13.51 3.81 -13.64
CA VAL A 472 12.48 4.83 -13.66
C VAL A 472 12.78 5.85 -14.76
N ASN A 473 11.78 6.63 -15.14
CA ASN A 473 12.00 7.78 -16.01
C ASN A 473 12.35 9.00 -15.15
N ASP A 474 13.62 9.29 -15.03
CA ASP A 474 14.18 10.45 -14.31
C ASP A 474 14.72 11.53 -15.29
N PHE A 475 14.38 11.41 -16.59
CA PHE A 475 14.93 12.23 -17.65
C PHE A 475 13.99 13.37 -18.05
N GLY A 476 14.27 14.55 -17.54
CA GLY A 476 13.72 15.80 -18.04
C GLY A 476 12.52 16.29 -17.25
N ASN A 477 12.74 17.38 -16.72
CA ASN A 477 12.06 18.54 -16.19
C ASN A 477 12.41 18.79 -14.74
N ASP A 478 12.88 19.99 -14.49
CA ASP A 478 13.06 20.61 -13.17
C ASP A 478 11.71 20.80 -12.43
N ASP A 479 10.68 20.04 -12.79
CA ASP A 479 9.36 20.15 -12.20
C ASP A 479 9.30 19.41 -10.86
N GLU A 480 8.52 19.96 -9.93
CA GLU A 480 8.26 19.54 -8.54
C GLU A 480 7.94 18.04 -8.32
N LYS A 481 7.87 17.22 -9.38
CA LYS A 481 7.48 15.81 -9.37
C LYS A 481 8.62 14.91 -9.86
N SER A 482 9.74 14.93 -9.13
CA SER A 482 10.82 13.99 -9.41
C SER A 482 10.72 12.76 -8.49
N TRP A 483 11.29 11.65 -8.93
CA TRP A 483 11.41 10.45 -8.11
C TRP A 483 12.25 10.70 -6.84
N SER A 484 13.14 11.68 -6.86
CA SER A 484 13.98 12.08 -5.74
C SER A 484 13.31 13.01 -4.73
N SER A 485 12.08 13.50 -5.01
CA SER A 485 11.34 14.34 -4.05
C SER A 485 10.84 13.57 -2.83
N GLY A 486 10.77 12.23 -2.91
CA GLY A 486 10.16 11.38 -1.89
C GLY A 486 8.62 11.42 -1.87
N ASP A 487 8.00 12.44 -2.48
CA ASP A 487 6.55 12.66 -2.41
C ASP A 487 5.73 11.67 -3.24
N VAL A 488 6.34 11.13 -4.30
CA VAL A 488 5.67 10.21 -5.23
C VAL A 488 5.74 8.74 -4.80
N GLY A 489 6.45 8.43 -3.71
CA GLY A 489 6.66 7.06 -3.25
C GLY A 489 7.61 6.27 -4.15
N GLY A 490 7.42 4.95 -4.22
CA GLY A 490 8.21 4.07 -5.09
C GLY A 490 9.65 3.82 -4.63
N TYR A 491 10.10 4.40 -3.55
CA TYR A 491 11.41 4.11 -2.95
C TYR A 491 11.40 2.74 -2.26
N LEU A 492 12.57 2.12 -2.20
CA LEU A 492 12.77 0.87 -1.47
C LEU A 492 13.09 1.20 -0.01
N CYS A 493 12.20 0.82 0.90
CA CYS A 493 12.44 0.91 2.34
C CYS A 493 13.10 -0.33 2.88
N HIS A 494 14.01 -0.11 3.81
CA HIS A 494 14.71 -1.14 4.58
C HIS A 494 14.65 -0.72 6.06
N MET A 495 13.95 -1.47 6.88
CA MET A 495 13.75 -1.12 8.29
C MET A 495 13.93 -2.32 9.21
N LYS A 496 14.47 -2.05 10.42
CA LYS A 496 14.52 -3.03 11.50
C LYS A 496 13.18 -3.04 12.24
N THR A 497 12.65 -4.24 12.47
CA THR A 497 11.44 -4.46 13.26
C THR A 497 11.80 -5.00 14.64
N LYS A 498 10.94 -4.77 15.63
CA LYS A 498 11.07 -5.43 16.93
C LYS A 498 10.76 -6.93 16.80
N PRO A 499 11.41 -7.79 17.59
CA PRO A 499 11.07 -9.21 17.61
C PRO A 499 9.58 -9.43 17.88
N PHE A 500 8.96 -10.32 17.14
CA PHE A 500 7.53 -10.62 17.12
C PHE A 500 6.90 -10.88 18.51
N GLU A 501 7.67 -11.42 19.47
CA GLU A 501 7.20 -11.73 20.82
C GLU A 501 6.85 -10.51 21.69
N LYS A 502 7.19 -9.28 21.24
CA LYS A 502 6.97 -8.03 21.99
C LYS A 502 5.90 -7.11 21.39
N MET A 503 5.24 -7.53 20.32
CA MET A 503 4.25 -6.69 19.65
C MET A 503 2.84 -7.01 20.12
N SER A 504 2.17 -6.06 20.77
CA SER A 504 0.81 -6.22 21.28
C SER A 504 -0.26 -5.86 20.23
N THR A 505 0.05 -5.01 19.25
CA THR A 505 -0.87 -4.69 18.14
C THR A 505 -0.12 -4.27 16.87
N PRO A 506 -0.68 -4.48 15.65
CA PRO A 506 -0.10 -4.00 14.40
C PRO A 506 0.08 -2.46 14.34
N ALA A 507 -0.72 -1.70 15.09
CA ALA A 507 -0.62 -0.23 15.15
C ALA A 507 0.58 0.24 15.98
N GLU A 508 1.13 -0.58 16.88
CA GLU A 508 2.29 -0.25 17.70
C GLU A 508 3.63 -0.39 16.95
N VAL A 509 3.60 -0.98 15.76
CA VAL A 509 4.79 -1.11 14.89
C VAL A 509 5.35 0.25 14.49
N TYR A 510 4.51 1.28 14.46
CA TYR A 510 4.78 2.58 13.85
C TYR A 510 4.60 3.75 14.81
N THR A 511 4.93 3.62 16.09
CA THR A 511 4.98 4.78 17.00
C THR A 511 6.27 5.56 16.81
N GLU A 512 6.21 6.89 16.94
CA GLU A 512 7.33 7.84 16.79
C GLU A 512 8.56 7.55 17.69
N GLU A 513 8.40 6.73 18.72
CA GLU A 513 9.49 6.28 19.60
C GLU A 513 10.38 5.18 18.99
N ASN A 514 10.06 4.69 17.79
CA ASN A 514 10.81 3.66 17.08
C ASN A 514 11.62 4.23 15.92
N GLU A 515 12.31 5.37 16.11
CA GLU A 515 13.29 5.94 15.17
C GLU A 515 14.56 5.06 14.97
N GLU A 516 14.47 3.74 15.13
CA GLU A 516 15.56 2.87 14.74
C GLU A 516 15.61 2.78 13.20
N LYS A 517 16.45 3.63 12.65
CA LYS A 517 16.97 3.66 11.26
C LYS A 517 16.12 2.96 10.21
N VAL A 518 15.10 3.64 9.76
CA VAL A 518 14.55 3.39 8.42
C VAL A 518 15.54 3.97 7.42
N SER A 519 16.18 3.12 6.62
CA SER A 519 16.92 3.58 5.44
C SER A 519 16.04 3.41 4.21
N SER A 520 16.00 4.43 3.37
CA SER A 520 15.29 4.40 2.09
C SER A 520 16.29 4.56 0.95
N VAL A 521 16.03 3.86 -0.15
CA VAL A 521 16.75 4.01 -1.41
C VAL A 521 15.77 4.54 -2.44
N ASP A 522 16.02 5.74 -2.92
CA ASP A 522 15.18 6.37 -3.92
C ASP A 522 15.08 5.53 -5.19
N ALA A 523 13.95 5.64 -5.88
CA ALA A 523 13.80 5.04 -7.18
C ALA A 523 14.65 5.80 -8.21
N THR A 524 15.83 5.27 -8.53
CA THR A 524 16.76 5.86 -9.48
C THR A 524 17.02 4.92 -10.64
N PHE A 525 17.29 5.50 -11.82
CA PHE A 525 17.54 4.74 -13.02
C PHE A 525 18.85 3.95 -12.92
N ASN A 526 18.84 2.69 -13.38
CA ASN A 526 20.01 1.83 -13.48
C ASN A 526 20.77 1.64 -12.15
N THR A 527 20.04 1.49 -11.06
CA THR A 527 20.60 1.33 -9.71
C THR A 527 20.31 -0.06 -9.17
N LEU A 528 21.36 -0.83 -8.85
CA LEU A 528 21.24 -2.11 -8.17
C LEU A 528 21.38 -1.91 -6.66
N THR A 529 20.39 -2.36 -5.92
CA THR A 529 20.42 -2.45 -4.46
C THR A 529 20.55 -3.91 -4.03
N ILE A 530 21.49 -4.21 -3.14
CA ILE A 530 21.64 -5.52 -2.50
C ILE A 530 21.43 -5.34 -1.00
N ILE A 531 20.50 -6.11 -0.44
CA ILE A 531 20.13 -6.06 0.97
C ILE A 531 20.34 -7.42 1.61
N LYS A 532 21.03 -7.44 2.74
CA LYS A 532 21.13 -8.60 3.62
C LYS A 532 19.87 -8.65 4.50
N GLU A 533 19.08 -9.70 4.35
CA GLU A 533 17.85 -9.90 5.11
C GLU A 533 18.13 -10.74 6.35
N ASP A 534 17.70 -10.28 7.50
CA ASP A 534 17.66 -11.03 8.74
C ASP A 534 16.21 -11.08 9.28
N GLU A 535 16.01 -11.77 10.40
CA GLU A 535 14.68 -11.98 11.01
C GLU A 535 13.98 -10.68 11.41
N ASN A 536 14.74 -9.62 11.64
CA ASN A 536 14.26 -8.33 12.12
C ASN A 536 14.25 -7.27 11.02
N ILE A 537 14.53 -7.65 9.78
CA ILE A 537 14.58 -6.73 8.65
C ILE A 537 13.42 -6.99 7.71
N VAL A 538 12.66 -5.94 7.40
CA VAL A 538 11.62 -5.96 6.38
C VAL A 538 11.97 -4.99 5.25
N ASN A 539 11.72 -5.43 4.03
CA ASN A 539 11.92 -4.64 2.82
C ASN A 539 10.59 -4.48 2.11
N PHE A 540 10.29 -3.26 1.68
CA PHE A 540 9.07 -2.98 0.91
C PHE A 540 9.29 -1.84 -0.08
N ILE A 541 8.48 -1.82 -1.13
CA ILE A 541 8.41 -0.71 -2.07
C ILE A 541 7.19 0.12 -1.71
N LYS A 542 7.44 1.37 -1.33
CA LYS A 542 6.40 2.33 -0.96
C LYS A 542 5.40 2.49 -2.10
N TYR A 543 4.11 2.61 -1.75
CA TYR A 543 3.03 2.91 -2.69
C TYR A 543 3.43 4.03 -3.66
N ILE A 544 3.22 3.79 -4.96
CA ILE A 544 3.53 4.77 -5.99
C ILE A 544 2.31 5.65 -6.22
N SER A 545 2.43 6.93 -5.90
CA SER A 545 1.38 7.91 -6.11
C SER A 545 1.00 8.02 -7.59
N LYS A 546 -0.27 8.32 -7.84
CA LYS A 546 -0.78 8.66 -9.19
C LYS A 546 -0.02 9.81 -9.85
N SER A 547 0.58 10.68 -9.03
CA SER A 547 1.39 11.81 -9.50
C SER A 547 2.80 11.44 -9.95
N ALA A 548 3.24 10.19 -9.76
CA ALA A 548 4.56 9.75 -10.21
C ALA A 548 4.73 9.91 -11.73
N PRO A 549 5.94 10.33 -12.19
CA PRO A 549 6.16 10.66 -13.60
C PRO A 549 6.07 9.46 -14.55
N SER A 550 6.25 8.24 -14.02
CA SER A 550 6.22 7.00 -14.82
C SER A 550 5.95 5.78 -13.95
N CYS A 551 5.84 4.61 -14.55
CA CYS A 551 5.96 3.36 -13.82
C CYS A 551 7.39 3.19 -13.29
N ARG A 552 7.53 2.53 -12.12
CA ARG A 552 8.79 1.95 -11.67
C ARG A 552 8.90 0.53 -12.21
N TRP A 553 10.03 0.23 -12.80
CA TRP A 553 10.38 -1.11 -13.27
C TRP A 553 11.53 -1.65 -12.44
N ASP A 554 11.54 -2.93 -12.15
CA ASP A 554 12.71 -3.56 -11.57
C ASP A 554 12.93 -5.01 -12.04
N ILE A 555 14.18 -5.45 -11.91
CA ILE A 555 14.56 -6.85 -11.97
C ILE A 555 14.94 -7.26 -10.54
N ILE A 556 14.19 -8.21 -9.97
CA ILE A 556 14.47 -8.74 -8.63
C ILE A 556 15.00 -10.17 -8.71
N SER A 557 15.97 -10.47 -7.86
CA SER A 557 16.46 -11.83 -7.61
C SER A 557 16.77 -11.98 -6.13
N ASN A 558 16.63 -13.20 -5.60
CA ASN A 558 16.99 -13.50 -4.22
C ASN A 558 18.12 -14.53 -4.17
N ALA A 559 18.93 -14.43 -3.16
CA ALA A 559 19.99 -15.39 -2.89
C ALA A 559 19.91 -15.87 -1.43
N THR A 560 20.32 -17.11 -1.21
CA THR A 560 20.47 -17.67 0.13
C THR A 560 21.89 -18.23 0.27
N ARG A 561 22.49 -18.05 1.45
CA ARG A 561 23.78 -18.66 1.76
C ARG A 561 23.64 -20.18 1.75
N SER A 562 24.49 -20.86 0.98
CA SER A 562 24.58 -22.32 1.03
C SER A 562 25.35 -22.72 2.27
N ALA A 563 24.89 -23.76 2.96
CA ALA A 563 25.60 -24.34 4.08
C ALA A 563 26.93 -24.98 3.63
#